data_a51237a9917f0a07b67c92a77a4104d1
#
_entry.id   a51237a9917f0a07b67c92a77a4104d1
#
_cell.length_a   1.000
_cell.length_b   1.000
_cell.length_c   1.000
_cell.angle_alpha   90.00
_cell.angle_beta   90.00
_cell.angle_gamma   90.00
#
_symmetry.space_group_name_H-M   'P 1'
#
loop_
_entity.id
_entity.type
_entity.pdbx_description
1 polymer ?
#
loop_
_entity_poly.entity_id
_entity_poly.type
_entity_poly.pdbx_seq_one_letter_code
_entity_poly.pdbx_strand_id
1 'polypeptide(L)'
;MSNENKSQFSVALFNREVPYDLAEACINEYLKAPNTGLLPRTDYIEFTKDPLNGWMDRLSSTTDYKTVRVSLGIYTKELITYFNADPKLIGRVTVFFMPYNDANAAEITSGIDKLGGKANPYNLGEIHP
;
A
#
# COMPACT_ATOMS: atom_id res chain seq x y z
N MET A 1 27.21 6.05 -13.15
CA MET A 1 26.73 5.90 -12.71
C MET A 1 25.58 6.37 -12.39
N SER A 2 24.79 6.19 -12.46
CA SER A 2 23.44 6.62 -12.34
C SER A 2 22.86 6.51 -10.99
N ASN A 3 23.66 6.28 -10.03
CA ASN A 3 23.18 6.14 -8.67
C ASN A 3 22.70 7.45 -8.07
N GLU A 4 23.18 8.54 -8.61
CA GLU A 4 22.73 9.84 -8.16
C GLU A 4 21.24 10.04 -8.34
N ASN A 5 20.70 9.52 -9.44
CA ASN A 5 19.28 9.68 -9.71
C ASN A 5 18.42 8.95 -8.68
N LYS A 6 18.91 7.82 -8.22
CA LYS A 6 18.18 7.06 -7.22
C LYS A 6 18.19 7.74 -5.87
N SER A 7 19.21 8.52 -5.56
CA SER A 7 19.27 9.17 -4.26
C SER A 7 18.30 10.33 -4.14
N GLN A 8 17.72 10.81 -5.24
CA GLN A 8 16.74 11.90 -5.21
C GLN A 8 15.37 11.43 -4.73
N PHE A 9 15.08 10.14 -4.83
CA PHE A 9 13.76 9.61 -4.48
C PHE A 9 13.91 8.44 -3.55
N SER A 10 12.94 8.26 -2.67
CA SER A 10 12.89 7.06 -1.86
C SER A 10 12.69 5.87 -2.78
N VAL A 11 13.57 4.87 -2.66
CA VAL A 11 13.43 3.65 -3.45
C VAL A 11 12.52 2.64 -2.77
N ALA A 12 12.10 2.94 -1.56
CA ALA A 12 11.44 1.95 -0.71
C ALA A 12 9.94 2.15 -0.68
N LEU A 13 9.33 2.40 -1.85
CA LEU A 13 7.88 2.49 -1.92
C LEU A 13 7.24 1.10 -1.82
N PHE A 14 7.86 0.09 -2.41
CA PHE A 14 7.34 -1.27 -2.35
C PHE A 14 7.69 -1.92 -1.02
N ASN A 15 6.86 -2.84 -0.58
CA ASN A 15 7.04 -3.58 0.67
C ASN A 15 7.08 -2.62 1.86
N ARG A 16 6.13 -1.69 1.91
CA ARG A 16 6.04 -0.69 2.97
C ARG A 16 4.65 -0.59 3.53
N GLU A 17 4.61 -0.31 4.81
CA GLU A 17 3.38 0.14 5.45
C GLU A 17 3.05 1.55 4.94
N VAL A 18 1.77 1.79 4.61
CA VAL A 18 1.32 3.03 3.99
C VAL A 18 0.24 3.63 4.87
N PRO A 19 0.25 4.95 5.10
CA PRO A 19 -0.86 5.57 5.83
C PRO A 19 -2.21 5.23 5.21
N TYR A 20 -3.17 4.91 6.07
CA TYR A 20 -4.46 4.44 5.61
C TYR A 20 -5.12 5.39 4.60
N ASP A 21 -5.11 6.69 4.91
CA ASP A 21 -5.79 7.67 4.06
C ASP A 21 -5.18 7.72 2.65
N LEU A 22 -3.86 7.58 2.57
CA LEU A 22 -3.18 7.62 1.27
C LEU A 22 -3.48 6.36 0.45
N ALA A 23 -3.54 5.21 1.11
CA ALA A 23 -3.90 3.97 0.43
C ALA A 23 -5.35 4.01 -0.03
N GLU A 24 -6.24 4.48 0.83
CA GLU A 24 -7.65 4.59 0.48
C GLU A 24 -7.86 5.48 -0.73
N ALA A 25 -7.14 6.60 -0.79
CA ALA A 25 -7.22 7.49 -1.95
C ALA A 25 -6.80 6.79 -3.24
N CYS A 26 -5.77 5.96 -3.18
CA CYS A 26 -5.33 5.19 -4.34
C CYS A 26 -6.38 4.19 -4.79
N ILE A 27 -7.00 3.51 -3.83
CA ILE A 27 -8.04 2.52 -4.13
C ILE A 27 -9.24 3.22 -4.75
N ASN A 28 -9.63 4.37 -4.20
CA ASN A 28 -10.74 5.14 -4.74
C ASN A 28 -10.46 5.62 -6.16
N GLU A 29 -9.22 5.99 -6.45
CA GLU A 29 -8.82 6.39 -7.79
C GLU A 29 -9.01 5.23 -8.78
N TYR A 30 -8.62 4.02 -8.37
CA TYR A 30 -8.81 2.84 -9.20
C TYR A 30 -10.31 2.59 -9.47
N LEU A 31 -11.14 2.74 -8.43
CA LEU A 31 -12.57 2.48 -8.56
C LEU A 31 -13.28 3.51 -9.44
N LYS A 32 -12.75 4.72 -9.52
CA LYS A 32 -13.31 5.77 -10.39
C LYS A 32 -12.83 5.66 -11.83
N ALA A 33 -11.72 4.98 -12.06
CA ALA A 33 -11.13 4.92 -13.39
C ALA A 33 -12.09 4.24 -14.34
N PRO A 34 -12.19 4.72 -15.59
CA PRO A 34 -13.03 4.04 -16.57
C PRO A 34 -12.59 2.61 -16.73
N ASN A 35 -13.55 1.70 -16.74
CA ASN A 35 -13.23 0.30 -16.95
C ASN A 35 -12.92 0.08 -18.44
N THR A 36 -11.67 0.26 -18.79
CA THR A 36 -11.23 0.09 -20.18
C THR A 36 -10.92 -1.36 -20.49
N GLY A 37 -11.00 -2.24 -19.50
CA GLY A 37 -10.63 -3.63 -19.67
C GLY A 37 -9.13 -3.85 -19.74
N LEU A 38 -8.34 -2.81 -19.49
CA LEU A 38 -6.91 -2.88 -19.67
C LEU A 38 -6.16 -2.69 -18.36
N LEU A 39 -6.16 -3.72 -17.53
CA LEU A 39 -5.12 -3.81 -16.54
C LEU A 39 -3.84 -4.21 -17.26
N PRO A 40 -2.69 -3.63 -16.88
CA PRO A 40 -1.43 -4.11 -17.44
C PRO A 40 -1.34 -5.61 -17.17
N ARG A 41 -0.83 -6.33 -18.14
CA ARG A 41 -0.60 -7.75 -17.93
C ARG A 41 0.28 -7.93 -16.70
N THR A 42 -0.17 -8.76 -15.77
CA THR A 42 0.57 -9.06 -14.56
C THR A 42 0.72 -10.57 -14.45
N ASP A 43 1.95 -11.05 -14.50
CA ASP A 43 2.20 -12.47 -14.34
C ASP A 43 2.27 -12.82 -12.86
N TYR A 44 2.85 -11.95 -12.04
CA TYR A 44 2.93 -12.18 -10.60
C TYR A 44 3.24 -10.87 -9.87
N ILE A 45 2.98 -10.91 -8.57
CA ILE A 45 3.31 -9.83 -7.66
C ILE A 45 4.23 -10.42 -6.60
N GLU A 46 5.34 -9.73 -6.36
CA GLU A 46 6.36 -10.22 -5.44
C GLU A 46 6.45 -9.32 -4.22
N PHE A 47 6.63 -9.91 -3.07
CA PHE A 47 6.85 -9.16 -1.84
C PHE A 47 7.94 -9.83 -1.03
N THR A 48 8.61 -9.00 -0.22
CA THR A 48 9.73 -9.45 0.59
C THR A 48 9.22 -9.96 1.93
N LYS A 49 9.71 -11.12 2.34
CA LYS A 49 9.21 -11.85 3.49
C LYS A 49 9.33 -11.05 4.80
N ASP A 50 10.50 -10.51 5.08
CA ASP A 50 10.74 -9.91 6.40
C ASP A 50 9.92 -8.65 6.65
N PRO A 51 9.86 -7.67 5.74
CA PRO A 51 8.97 -6.53 5.93
C PRO A 51 7.52 -6.93 6.07
N LEU A 52 7.06 -7.91 5.28
CA LEU A 52 5.67 -8.37 5.36
C LEU A 52 5.39 -9.00 6.72
N ASN A 53 6.28 -9.87 7.19
CA ASN A 53 6.11 -10.50 8.49
C ASN A 53 6.08 -9.46 9.61
N GLY A 54 6.94 -8.45 9.53
CA GLY A 54 6.95 -7.39 10.52
C GLY A 54 5.63 -6.63 10.57
N TRP A 55 5.05 -6.34 9.40
CA TRP A 55 3.76 -5.67 9.34
C TRP A 55 2.66 -6.56 9.94
N MET A 56 2.64 -7.85 9.58
CA MET A 56 1.66 -8.79 10.11
C MET A 56 1.75 -8.91 11.64
N ASP A 57 2.97 -8.96 12.15
CA ASP A 57 3.17 -9.04 13.60
C ASP A 57 2.66 -7.80 14.31
N ARG A 58 2.90 -6.62 13.75
CA ARG A 58 2.38 -5.38 14.33
C ARG A 58 0.85 -5.37 14.31
N LEU A 59 0.25 -5.83 13.21
CA LEU A 59 -1.22 -5.92 13.15
C LEU A 59 -1.77 -6.79 14.27
N SER A 60 -1.15 -7.94 14.49
CA SER A 60 -1.64 -8.90 15.49
C SER A 60 -1.64 -8.31 16.90
N SER A 61 -0.69 -7.45 17.20
CA SER A 61 -0.55 -6.91 18.55
C SER A 61 -1.22 -5.56 18.75
N THR A 62 -1.60 -4.86 17.67
CA THR A 62 -2.08 -3.47 17.81
C THR A 62 -3.45 -3.22 17.20
N THR A 63 -4.05 -4.19 16.54
CA THR A 63 -5.32 -3.98 15.85
C THR A 63 -6.29 -5.12 16.13
N ASP A 64 -7.54 -4.89 15.71
CA ASP A 64 -8.62 -5.88 15.80
C ASP A 64 -8.83 -6.62 14.47
N TYR A 65 -7.83 -6.65 13.61
CA TYR A 65 -8.02 -7.24 12.28
C TYR A 65 -8.33 -8.72 12.35
N LYS A 66 -9.15 -9.17 11.42
CA LYS A 66 -9.51 -10.58 11.26
C LYS A 66 -9.14 -11.12 9.90
N THR A 67 -9.19 -10.26 8.88
CA THR A 67 -8.89 -10.67 7.50
C THR A 67 -8.02 -9.61 6.84
N VAL A 68 -7.38 -10.00 5.75
CA VAL A 68 -6.63 -9.07 4.91
C VAL A 68 -7.23 -9.15 3.52
N ARG A 69 -7.61 -8.01 2.97
CA ARG A 69 -8.08 -7.91 1.60
C ARG A 69 -6.96 -7.43 0.72
N VAL A 70 -6.91 -7.99 -0.48
CA VAL A 70 -5.99 -7.51 -1.51
C VAL A 70 -6.78 -6.53 -2.37
N SER A 71 -6.39 -5.27 -2.34
CA SER A 71 -7.12 -4.22 -3.04
C SER A 71 -6.25 -3.59 -4.12
N LEU A 72 -6.82 -3.37 -5.28
CA LEU A 72 -6.13 -2.66 -6.36
C LEU A 72 -6.26 -1.16 -6.14
N GLY A 73 -5.22 -0.42 -6.53
CA GLY A 73 -5.24 1.02 -6.44
C GLY A 73 -4.46 1.63 -7.59
N ILE A 74 -4.52 2.95 -7.68
CA ILE A 74 -3.73 3.73 -8.63
C ILE A 74 -2.93 4.73 -7.80
N TYR A 75 -1.61 4.75 -7.99
CA TYR A 75 -0.76 5.67 -7.24
C TYR A 75 -1.20 7.10 -7.47
N THR A 76 -1.50 7.79 -6.38
CA THR A 76 -1.83 9.21 -6.40
C THR A 76 -0.57 10.04 -6.25
N LYS A 77 -0.67 11.30 -6.68
CA LYS A 77 0.41 12.26 -6.48
C LYS A 77 0.72 12.40 -4.98
N GLU A 78 -0.32 12.42 -4.15
CA GLU A 78 -0.18 12.59 -2.71
C GLU A 78 0.66 11.47 -2.09
N LEU A 79 0.38 10.23 -2.43
CA LEU A 79 1.15 9.12 -1.89
C LEU A 79 2.60 9.16 -2.36
N ILE A 80 2.80 9.40 -3.64
CA ILE A 80 4.15 9.45 -4.20
C ILE A 80 4.96 10.57 -3.54
N THR A 81 4.35 11.74 -3.35
CA THR A 81 5.02 12.88 -2.72
C THR A 81 5.35 12.58 -1.25
N TYR A 82 4.42 11.94 -0.54
CA TYR A 82 4.62 11.60 0.86
C TYR A 82 5.89 10.77 1.07
N PHE A 83 6.12 9.80 0.18
CA PHE A 83 7.30 8.94 0.28
C PHE A 83 8.51 9.46 -0.48
N ASN A 84 8.39 10.60 -1.14
CA ASN A 84 9.43 11.11 -2.02
C ASN A 84 9.84 10.06 -3.05
N ALA A 85 8.86 9.40 -3.62
CA ALA A 85 9.07 8.35 -4.59
C ALA A 85 9.11 8.92 -6.01
N ASP A 86 9.44 8.07 -6.97
CA ASP A 86 9.59 8.47 -8.36
C ASP A 86 8.24 8.94 -8.93
N PRO A 87 8.14 10.18 -9.42
CA PRO A 87 6.88 10.68 -10.00
C PRO A 87 6.37 9.86 -11.18
N LYS A 88 7.21 9.07 -11.83
CA LYS A 88 6.78 8.20 -12.91
C LYS A 88 5.79 7.14 -12.46
N LEU A 89 5.73 6.88 -11.17
CA LEU A 89 4.78 5.91 -10.63
C LEU A 89 3.35 6.46 -10.54
N ILE A 90 3.17 7.78 -10.58
CA ILE A 90 1.83 8.37 -10.50
C ILE A 90 0.97 7.85 -11.64
N GLY A 91 -0.23 7.38 -11.32
CA GLY A 91 -1.16 6.85 -12.30
C GLY A 91 -1.01 5.37 -12.58
N ARG A 92 -0.01 4.72 -12.03
CA ARG A 92 0.20 3.29 -12.24
C ARG A 92 -0.61 2.47 -11.25
N VAL A 93 -1.03 1.30 -11.69
CA VAL A 93 -1.79 0.38 -10.84
C VAL A 93 -0.87 -0.24 -9.81
N THR A 94 -1.35 -0.40 -8.61
CA THR A 94 -0.63 -1.03 -7.53
C THR A 94 -1.59 -1.87 -6.68
N VAL A 95 -1.06 -2.53 -5.66
CA VAL A 95 -1.82 -3.44 -4.82
C VAL A 95 -1.53 -3.15 -3.36
N PHE A 96 -2.57 -3.20 -2.54
CA PHE A 96 -2.44 -3.02 -1.10
C PHE A 96 -3.03 -4.22 -0.37
N PHE A 97 -2.38 -4.63 0.71
CA PHE A 97 -3.01 -5.50 1.69
C PHE A 97 -3.74 -4.59 2.68
N MET A 98 -5.05 -4.75 2.77
CA MET A 98 -5.90 -3.92 3.63
C MET A 98 -6.42 -4.76 4.79
N PRO A 99 -6.04 -4.44 6.03
CA PRO A 99 -6.58 -5.21 7.16
C PRO A 99 -8.02 -4.83 7.46
N TYR A 100 -8.84 -5.83 7.70
CA TYR A 100 -10.26 -5.63 7.93
C TYR A 100 -10.72 -6.41 9.16
N ASN A 101 -11.77 -5.88 9.80
CA ASN A 101 -12.52 -6.57 10.83
C ASN A 101 -13.95 -6.67 10.31
N ASP A 102 -14.33 -7.84 9.82
CA ASP A 102 -15.60 -8.08 9.13
C ASP A 102 -15.78 -7.10 7.96
N ALA A 103 -16.78 -6.25 7.96
CA ALA A 103 -17.06 -5.34 6.86
C ALA A 103 -16.28 -4.03 6.94
N ASN A 104 -15.58 -3.78 8.04
CA ASN A 104 -14.96 -2.48 8.28
C ASN A 104 -13.45 -2.60 8.27
N ALA A 105 -12.77 -1.52 7.84
CA ALA A 105 -11.32 -1.45 7.97
C ALA A 105 -10.94 -1.62 9.44
N ALA A 106 -9.88 -2.41 9.69
CA ALA A 106 -9.46 -2.70 11.05
C ALA A 106 -8.98 -1.45 11.76
N GLU A 107 -9.20 -1.39 13.07
CA GLU A 107 -8.85 -0.24 13.89
C GLU A 107 -7.70 -0.55 14.83
N ILE A 108 -6.95 0.48 15.15
CA ILE A 108 -5.85 0.37 16.12
C ILE A 108 -6.46 0.32 17.51
N THR A 109 -6.19 -0.77 18.24
CA THR A 109 -6.79 -1.03 19.56
C THR A 109 -5.79 -0.92 20.69
N SER A 110 -4.49 -0.91 20.39
CA SER A 110 -3.45 -0.79 21.41
C SER A 110 -2.17 -0.27 20.81
N GLY A 111 -1.24 0.14 21.67
CA GLY A 111 0.03 0.70 21.23
C GLY A 111 0.07 2.20 21.42
N ILE A 112 1.16 2.81 20.89
CA ILE A 112 1.39 4.24 21.07
C ILE A 112 0.76 5.08 19.96
N ASP A 113 0.23 4.44 18.92
CA ASP A 113 -0.38 5.14 17.81
C ASP A 113 -1.82 5.56 18.16
N LYS A 114 -2.48 6.18 17.21
CA LYS A 114 -3.83 6.68 17.42
C LYS A 114 -4.78 5.53 17.69
N LEU A 115 -5.21 5.39 18.93
CA LEU A 115 -6.24 4.42 19.26
C LEU A 115 -7.53 4.79 18.52
N GLY A 116 -8.19 3.77 17.95
CA GLY A 116 -9.41 3.98 17.19
C GLY A 116 -9.18 4.46 15.77
N GLY A 117 -7.94 4.74 15.39
CA GLY A 117 -7.62 5.06 14.00
C GLY A 117 -7.59 3.80 13.15
N LYS A 118 -7.66 3.97 11.83
CA LYS A 118 -7.60 2.82 10.93
C LYS A 118 -6.18 2.28 10.85
N ALA A 119 -6.05 0.96 10.84
CA ALA A 119 -4.75 0.32 10.69
C ALA A 119 -4.16 0.61 9.32
N ASN A 120 -2.84 0.79 9.28
CA ASN A 120 -2.16 1.12 8.03
C ASN A 120 -2.04 -0.10 7.12
N PRO A 121 -2.41 0.05 5.85
CA PRO A 121 -2.23 -1.02 4.87
C PRO A 121 -0.78 -1.24 4.50
N TYR A 122 -0.54 -2.34 3.81
CA TYR A 122 0.78 -2.68 3.29
C TYR A 122 0.75 -2.63 1.76
N ASN A 123 1.69 -1.88 1.20
CA ASN A 123 1.83 -1.81 -0.25
C ASN A 123 2.70 -2.97 -0.70
N LEU A 124 2.13 -3.85 -1.49
CA LEU A 124 2.84 -5.02 -1.96
C LEU A 124 3.94 -4.66 -2.92
N GLY A 125 4.83 -5.60 -3.13
CA GLY A 125 6.01 -5.42 -3.92
C GLY A 125 5.74 -5.13 -5.38
N GLU A 126 6.75 -5.39 -6.20
CA GLU A 126 6.68 -5.05 -7.61
C GLU A 126 5.66 -5.89 -8.35
N ILE A 127 4.93 -5.23 -9.26
CA ILE A 127 4.03 -5.92 -10.17
C ILE A 127 4.85 -6.28 -11.40
N HIS A 128 4.86 -7.56 -11.73
CA HIS A 128 5.63 -8.07 -12.88
C HIS A 128 4.68 -8.48 -14.00
N PRO A 129 4.94 -7.98 -15.22
CA PRO A 129 4.12 -8.35 -16.37
C PRO A 129 4.26 -9.81 -16.75
#